data_d1b80d6f459c3626d09d6ee2dcdb3745
#
_entry.id   d1b80d6f459c3626d09d6ee2dcdb3745
#
_cell.length_a   1.000
_cell.length_b   1.000
_cell.length_c   1.000
_cell.angle_alpha   90.00
_cell.angle_beta   90.00
_cell.angle_gamma   90.00
#
_symmetry.space_group_name_H-M   'P 1'
#
loop_
_entity.id
_entity.type
_entity.pdbx_description
1 polymer ?
#
loop_
_entity_poly.entity_id
_entity_poly.type
_entity_poly.pdbx_seq_one_letter_code
_entity_poly.pdbx_strand_id
1 'polypeptide(L)'
;RFFTLYQKRNARLDAARSTGVTFGTFHSVFYRILKHAYQYDASNILTQKEQYKMIESIIDELDMDAPDFNELASNLLGEISAVKSNCLSLDYYYAKSCPENVFRRVYRLYEKKLRQANKVDFDDILTMTYDLLSKRRDILDAWRQRFSYILIDEFQDINLVQYKTIQLLAAPKNNLFIV
;
A
#
# COMPACT_ATOMS: atom_id res chain seq x y z
N ARG A 1 4.14 -15.94 13.98
CA ARG A 1 4.61 -16.73 15.17
C ARG A 1 4.79 -15.83 16.40
N PHE A 2 5.46 -14.70 16.27
CA PHE A 2 5.66 -13.72 17.36
C PHE A 2 4.33 -13.11 17.83
N PHE A 3 3.47 -12.71 16.90
CA PHE A 3 2.16 -12.14 17.17
C PHE A 3 1.26 -13.12 17.95
N THR A 4 1.27 -14.40 17.57
CA THR A 4 0.48 -15.46 18.24
C THR A 4 0.99 -15.72 19.66
N LEU A 5 2.30 -15.67 19.88
CA LEU A 5 2.91 -15.83 21.20
C LEU A 5 2.62 -14.61 22.10
N TYR A 6 2.67 -13.41 21.53
CA TYR A 6 2.33 -12.18 22.24
C TYR A 6 0.85 -12.14 22.64
N GLN A 7 -0.07 -12.49 21.75
CA GLN A 7 -1.49 -12.59 22.08
C GLN A 7 -1.77 -13.60 23.19
N LYS A 8 -1.15 -14.79 23.14
CA LYS A 8 -1.31 -15.81 24.18
C LYS A 8 -0.75 -15.37 25.53
N ARG A 9 0.36 -14.65 25.56
CA ARG A 9 1.00 -14.16 26.79
C ARG A 9 0.23 -12.99 27.43
N ASN A 10 -0.38 -12.14 26.62
CA ASN A 10 -1.06 -10.93 27.06
C ASN A 10 -2.59 -11.06 27.20
N ALA A 11 -3.20 -12.17 26.77
CA ALA A 11 -4.63 -12.41 26.95
C ALA A 11 -5.09 -12.34 28.43
N ARG A 12 -4.15 -12.46 29.38
CA ARG A 12 -4.40 -12.25 30.82
C ARG A 12 -4.09 -10.83 31.32
N LEU A 13 -3.43 -9.99 30.49
CA LEU A 13 -3.04 -8.62 30.83
C LEU A 13 -3.93 -7.57 30.15
N ASP A 14 -4.69 -7.95 29.13
CA ASP A 14 -5.51 -7.05 28.32
C ASP A 14 -6.73 -6.45 29.04
N ALA A 15 -7.05 -6.95 30.23
CA ALA A 15 -8.11 -6.37 31.05
C ALA A 15 -7.68 -5.11 31.84
N ALA A 16 -6.40 -4.73 31.86
CA ALA A 16 -5.93 -3.69 32.78
C ALA A 16 -4.95 -2.64 32.23
N ARG A 17 -4.35 -2.80 31.05
CA ARG A 17 -3.45 -1.79 30.48
C ARG A 17 -3.49 -1.85 28.95
N SER A 18 -3.93 -0.77 28.30
CA SER A 18 -3.62 -0.55 26.87
C SER A 18 -2.09 -0.48 26.76
N THR A 19 -1.46 -1.56 26.35
CA THR A 19 -0.06 -1.50 25.98
C THR A 19 0.02 -0.53 24.82
N GLY A 20 0.80 0.53 24.92
CA GLY A 20 0.97 1.54 23.85
C GLY A 20 1.62 0.97 22.57
N VAL A 21 1.62 -0.37 22.40
CA VAL A 21 2.24 -1.08 21.29
C VAL A 21 1.23 -1.28 20.16
N THR A 22 1.62 -0.86 18.98
CA THR A 22 0.85 -1.06 17.74
C THR A 22 1.38 -2.28 17.01
N PHE A 23 0.54 -3.30 16.81
CA PHE A 23 0.83 -4.47 15.99
C PHE A 23 0.02 -4.44 14.70
N GLY A 24 0.58 -4.97 13.62
CA GLY A 24 -0.13 -5.15 12.36
C GLY A 24 0.79 -5.32 11.18
N THR A 25 0.20 -5.59 10.02
CA THR A 25 0.89 -5.54 8.74
C THR A 25 1.15 -4.08 8.34
N PHE A 26 2.07 -3.83 7.40
CA PHE A 26 2.30 -2.50 6.85
C PHE A 26 1.00 -1.83 6.39
N HIS A 27 0.19 -2.55 5.63
CA HIS A 27 -1.10 -2.04 5.16
C HIS A 27 -2.01 -1.60 6.30
N SER A 28 -2.12 -2.40 7.37
CA SER A 28 -2.99 -2.07 8.50
C SER A 28 -2.52 -0.84 9.27
N VAL A 29 -1.22 -0.69 9.46
CA VAL A 29 -0.62 0.46 10.14
C VAL A 29 -0.69 1.71 9.26
N PHE A 30 -0.34 1.60 7.98
CA PHE A 30 -0.36 2.71 7.03
C PHE A 30 -1.78 3.18 6.74
N TYR A 31 -2.73 2.27 6.59
CA TYR A 31 -4.13 2.64 6.46
C TYR A 31 -4.66 3.42 7.67
N ARG A 32 -4.19 3.10 8.88
CA ARG A 32 -4.53 3.88 10.08
C ARG A 32 -4.00 5.32 9.99
N ILE A 33 -2.82 5.53 9.39
CA ILE A 33 -2.27 6.86 9.14
C ILE A 33 -3.17 7.62 8.16
N LEU A 34 -3.53 6.98 7.02
CA LEU A 34 -4.40 7.57 6.01
C LEU A 34 -5.80 7.88 6.55
N LYS A 35 -6.36 6.97 7.34
CA LYS A 35 -7.67 7.16 7.97
C LYS A 35 -7.72 8.43 8.83
N HIS A 36 -6.65 8.72 9.57
CA HIS A 36 -6.56 9.93 10.36
C HIS A 36 -6.45 11.20 9.51
N ALA A 37 -5.77 11.11 8.35
CA ALA A 37 -5.51 12.27 7.49
C ALA A 37 -6.65 12.57 6.53
N TYR A 38 -7.28 11.53 5.96
CA TYR A 38 -8.27 11.65 4.88
C TYR A 38 -9.69 11.20 5.27
N GLN A 39 -9.90 10.77 6.52
CA GLN A 39 -11.17 10.26 7.02
C GLN A 39 -11.70 9.05 6.23
N TYR A 40 -10.81 8.23 5.68
CA TYR A 40 -11.18 7.00 4.98
C TYR A 40 -11.82 5.99 5.94
N ASP A 41 -12.73 5.19 5.41
CA ASP A 41 -13.30 4.02 6.09
C ASP A 41 -13.14 2.74 5.23
N ALA A 42 -13.61 1.61 5.73
CA ALA A 42 -13.45 0.32 5.05
C ALA A 42 -14.09 0.28 3.64
N SER A 43 -15.08 1.14 3.37
CA SER A 43 -15.73 1.20 2.06
C SER A 43 -14.82 1.82 0.99
N ASN A 44 -13.79 2.57 1.38
CA ASN A 44 -12.83 3.14 0.43
C ASN A 44 -11.81 2.12 -0.07
N ILE A 45 -11.67 0.97 0.59
CA ILE A 45 -10.73 -0.06 0.15
C ILE A 45 -11.33 -0.82 -1.04
N LEU A 46 -10.58 -0.87 -2.14
CA LEU A 46 -10.97 -1.63 -3.32
C LEU A 46 -10.81 -3.14 -3.04
N THR A 47 -11.89 -3.89 -3.20
CA THR A 47 -11.81 -5.35 -3.11
C THR A 47 -11.18 -5.94 -4.36
N GLN A 48 -10.58 -7.12 -4.27
CA GLN A 48 -10.00 -7.81 -5.43
C GLN A 48 -11.01 -7.97 -6.57
N LYS A 49 -12.27 -8.29 -6.24
CA LYS A 49 -13.34 -8.42 -7.25
C LYS A 49 -13.65 -7.11 -7.96
N GLU A 50 -13.67 -5.98 -7.22
CA GLU A 50 -13.86 -4.65 -7.81
C GLU A 50 -12.64 -4.27 -8.66
N GLN A 51 -11.43 -4.61 -8.21
CA GLN A 51 -10.19 -4.37 -8.94
C GLN A 51 -10.19 -5.07 -10.31
N TYR A 52 -10.54 -6.36 -10.33
CA TYR A 52 -10.67 -7.10 -11.58
C TYR A 52 -11.73 -6.50 -12.50
N LYS A 53 -12.92 -6.18 -12.01
CA LYS A 53 -13.96 -5.53 -12.81
C LYS A 53 -13.52 -4.18 -13.38
N MET A 54 -12.72 -3.44 -12.64
CA MET A 54 -12.22 -2.15 -13.09
C MET A 54 -11.23 -2.33 -14.25
N ILE A 55 -10.31 -3.29 -14.15
CA ILE A 55 -9.35 -3.55 -15.23
C ILE A 55 -10.04 -4.16 -16.45
N GLU A 56 -11.02 -5.05 -16.26
CA GLU A 56 -11.88 -5.56 -17.33
C GLU A 56 -12.51 -4.43 -18.11
N SER A 57 -13.15 -3.48 -17.43
CA SER A 57 -13.78 -2.34 -18.10
C SER A 57 -12.78 -1.43 -18.83
N ILE A 58 -11.50 -1.43 -18.44
CA ILE A 58 -10.45 -0.67 -19.13
C ILE A 58 -9.98 -1.41 -20.38
N ILE A 59 -9.85 -2.74 -20.31
CA ILE A 59 -9.50 -3.58 -21.45
C ILE A 59 -10.55 -3.41 -22.55
N ASP A 60 -11.84 -3.47 -22.18
CA ASP A 60 -12.96 -3.25 -23.10
C ASP A 60 -12.96 -1.82 -23.68
N GLU A 61 -12.76 -0.79 -22.82
CA GLU A 61 -12.71 0.62 -23.24
C GLU A 61 -11.57 0.92 -24.24
N LEU A 62 -10.49 0.17 -24.17
CA LEU A 62 -9.33 0.32 -25.03
C LEU A 62 -9.33 -0.64 -26.23
N ASP A 63 -10.36 -1.48 -26.37
CA ASP A 63 -10.49 -2.51 -27.40
C ASP A 63 -9.22 -3.37 -27.49
N MET A 64 -8.77 -3.86 -26.34
CA MET A 64 -7.55 -4.66 -26.25
C MET A 64 -7.87 -6.11 -26.58
N ASP A 65 -7.28 -6.59 -27.68
CA ASP A 65 -7.40 -7.99 -28.07
C ASP A 65 -6.44 -8.87 -27.27
N ALA A 66 -6.95 -9.98 -26.71
CA ALA A 66 -6.16 -10.94 -25.96
C ALA A 66 -6.73 -12.36 -26.10
N PRO A 67 -5.87 -13.37 -26.32
CA PRO A 67 -6.29 -14.77 -26.37
C PRO A 67 -6.87 -15.26 -25.03
N ASP A 68 -6.34 -14.78 -23.94
CA ASP A 68 -6.83 -15.02 -22.57
C ASP A 68 -6.99 -13.68 -21.85
N PHE A 69 -8.24 -13.31 -21.64
CA PHE A 69 -8.62 -12.07 -20.98
C PHE A 69 -8.23 -12.03 -19.50
N ASN A 70 -8.36 -13.17 -18.80
CA ASN A 70 -8.03 -13.24 -17.37
C ASN A 70 -6.52 -13.13 -17.15
N GLU A 71 -5.73 -13.74 -18.03
CA GLU A 71 -4.28 -13.64 -18.00
C GLU A 71 -3.84 -12.19 -18.25
N LEU A 72 -4.38 -11.54 -19.28
CA LEU A 72 -4.07 -10.13 -19.55
C LEU A 72 -4.42 -9.24 -18.35
N ALA A 73 -5.62 -9.39 -17.78
CA ALA A 73 -6.05 -8.61 -16.62
C ALA A 73 -5.12 -8.81 -15.41
N SER A 74 -4.75 -10.05 -15.12
CA SER A 74 -3.82 -10.39 -14.05
C SER A 74 -2.43 -9.78 -14.26
N ASN A 75 -1.91 -9.87 -15.49
CA ASN A 75 -0.60 -9.34 -15.85
C ASN A 75 -0.59 -7.81 -15.75
N LEU A 76 -1.61 -7.12 -16.25
CA LEU A 76 -1.75 -5.67 -16.14
C LEU A 76 -1.81 -5.20 -14.68
N LEU A 77 -2.58 -5.89 -13.83
CA LEU A 77 -2.65 -5.58 -12.40
C LEU A 77 -1.30 -5.81 -11.71
N GLY A 78 -0.59 -6.89 -12.05
CA GLY A 78 0.75 -7.14 -11.55
C GLY A 78 1.76 -6.06 -11.95
N GLU A 79 1.69 -5.57 -13.16
CA GLU A 79 2.57 -4.49 -13.64
C GLU A 79 2.21 -3.14 -13.01
N ILE A 80 0.92 -2.83 -12.81
CA ILE A 80 0.46 -1.64 -12.07
C ILE A 80 1.00 -1.68 -10.64
N SER A 81 0.88 -2.82 -9.97
CA SER A 81 1.42 -3.03 -8.62
C SER A 81 2.94 -2.86 -8.59
N ALA A 82 3.66 -3.41 -9.57
CA ALA A 82 5.12 -3.25 -9.66
C ALA A 82 5.55 -1.78 -9.82
N VAL A 83 4.85 -1.00 -10.63
CA VAL A 83 5.10 0.44 -10.80
C VAL A 83 4.90 1.18 -9.48
N LYS A 84 3.77 0.94 -8.80
CA LYS A 84 3.43 1.58 -7.52
C LYS A 84 4.42 1.21 -6.42
N SER A 85 4.59 -0.10 -6.16
CA SER A 85 5.38 -0.62 -5.03
C SER A 85 6.86 -0.28 -5.10
N ASN A 86 7.39 -0.08 -6.30
CA ASN A 86 8.80 0.27 -6.51
C ASN A 86 9.03 1.75 -6.82
N CYS A 87 8.00 2.59 -6.71
CA CYS A 87 8.08 4.02 -7.04
C CYS A 87 8.66 4.27 -8.44
N LEU A 88 8.32 3.44 -9.42
CA LEU A 88 8.84 3.56 -10.77
C LEU A 88 8.15 4.71 -11.50
N SER A 89 8.91 5.41 -12.34
CA SER A 89 8.32 6.38 -13.24
C SER A 89 7.62 5.65 -14.38
N LEU A 90 6.34 5.97 -14.58
CA LEU A 90 5.55 5.40 -15.67
C LEU A 90 6.16 5.69 -17.05
N ASP A 91 6.87 6.80 -17.19
CA ASP A 91 7.48 7.20 -18.46
C ASP A 91 8.69 6.33 -18.86
N TYR A 92 9.33 5.70 -17.85
CA TYR A 92 10.49 4.82 -18.03
C TYR A 92 10.18 3.35 -17.76
N TYR A 93 8.91 3.00 -17.55
CA TYR A 93 8.51 1.63 -17.33
C TYR A 93 8.28 0.90 -18.66
N TYR A 94 8.94 -0.25 -18.83
CA TYR A 94 8.80 -1.13 -19.98
C TYR A 94 7.80 -2.24 -19.65
N ALA A 95 6.59 -2.09 -20.17
CA ALA A 95 5.52 -3.07 -19.95
C ALA A 95 5.79 -4.36 -20.76
N LYS A 96 5.38 -5.50 -20.19
CA LYS A 96 5.52 -6.83 -20.82
C LYS A 96 4.19 -7.36 -21.36
N SER A 97 3.07 -6.92 -20.78
CA SER A 97 1.73 -7.41 -21.13
C SER A 97 1.16 -6.80 -22.40
N CYS A 98 1.60 -5.58 -22.75
CA CYS A 98 1.13 -4.86 -23.92
C CYS A 98 2.13 -3.76 -24.31
N PRO A 99 1.97 -3.10 -25.49
CA PRO A 99 2.82 -1.98 -25.88
C PRO A 99 2.83 -0.86 -24.82
N GLU A 100 3.98 -0.23 -24.60
CA GLU A 100 4.20 0.75 -23.54
C GLU A 100 3.19 1.90 -23.52
N ASN A 101 2.85 2.42 -24.71
CA ASN A 101 1.87 3.49 -24.85
C ASN A 101 0.46 3.05 -24.44
N VAL A 102 0.12 1.78 -24.65
CA VAL A 102 -1.15 1.18 -24.21
C VAL A 102 -1.13 1.00 -22.71
N PHE A 103 -0.06 0.44 -22.14
CA PHE A 103 0.08 0.29 -20.70
C PHE A 103 -0.04 1.63 -19.95
N ARG A 104 0.61 2.68 -20.47
CA ARG A 104 0.49 4.03 -19.88
C ARG A 104 -0.95 4.56 -19.90
N ARG A 105 -1.74 4.22 -20.94
CA ARG A 105 -3.17 4.56 -20.99
C ARG A 105 -3.97 3.73 -19.97
N VAL A 106 -3.71 2.43 -19.88
CA VAL A 106 -4.32 1.53 -18.87
C VAL A 106 -4.07 2.05 -17.47
N TYR A 107 -2.82 2.33 -17.14
CA TYR A 107 -2.43 2.85 -15.81
C TYR A 107 -3.17 4.16 -15.47
N ARG A 108 -3.18 5.12 -16.39
CA ARG A 108 -3.86 6.42 -16.17
C ARG A 108 -5.36 6.28 -16.04
N LEU A 109 -5.99 5.38 -16.81
CA LEU A 109 -7.43 5.09 -16.68
C LEU A 109 -7.75 4.41 -15.36
N TYR A 110 -6.92 3.46 -14.93
CA TYR A 110 -7.07 2.78 -13.65
C TYR A 110 -7.03 3.78 -12.50
N GLU A 111 -6.01 4.62 -12.45
CA GLU A 111 -5.88 5.69 -11.47
C GLU A 111 -7.07 6.69 -11.49
N LYS A 112 -7.55 7.01 -12.69
CA LYS A 112 -8.73 7.88 -12.85
C LYS A 112 -10.00 7.22 -12.29
N LYS A 113 -10.23 5.94 -12.61
CA LYS A 113 -11.40 5.20 -12.12
C LYS A 113 -11.36 5.03 -10.59
N LEU A 114 -10.20 4.76 -9.99
CA LEU A 114 -10.02 4.73 -8.54
C LEU A 114 -10.44 6.05 -7.89
N ARG A 115 -9.93 7.17 -8.40
CA ARG A 115 -10.29 8.51 -7.88
C ARG A 115 -11.78 8.82 -8.06
N GLN A 116 -12.38 8.48 -9.20
CA GLN A 116 -13.80 8.70 -9.45
C GLN A 116 -14.71 7.88 -8.53
N ALA A 117 -14.27 6.65 -8.20
CA ALA A 117 -14.98 5.79 -7.27
C ALA A 117 -14.72 6.10 -5.78
N ASN A 118 -13.83 7.06 -5.49
CA ASN A 118 -13.31 7.33 -4.14
C ASN A 118 -12.76 6.06 -3.46
N LYS A 119 -12.01 5.27 -4.24
CA LYS A 119 -11.41 4.00 -3.81
C LYS A 119 -9.89 4.09 -3.79
N VAL A 120 -9.29 3.29 -2.94
CA VAL A 120 -7.84 3.04 -2.86
C VAL A 120 -7.59 1.54 -2.95
N ASP A 121 -6.62 1.14 -3.73
CA ASP A 121 -6.15 -0.24 -3.74
C ASP A 121 -5.07 -0.47 -2.65
N PHE A 122 -4.57 -1.69 -2.55
CA PHE A 122 -3.56 -2.02 -1.54
C PHE A 122 -2.25 -1.29 -1.76
N ASP A 123 -1.83 -1.09 -3.02
CA ASP A 123 -0.61 -0.35 -3.33
C ASP A 123 -0.77 1.15 -3.05
N ASP A 124 -1.96 1.70 -3.25
CA ASP A 124 -2.27 3.09 -2.89
C ASP A 124 -2.12 3.33 -1.39
N ILE A 125 -2.49 2.38 -0.55
CA ILE A 125 -2.29 2.50 0.90
C ILE A 125 -0.82 2.76 1.22
N LEU A 126 0.09 2.08 0.53
CA LEU A 126 1.52 2.23 0.74
C LEU A 126 2.05 3.55 0.16
N THR A 127 1.74 3.82 -1.11
CA THR A 127 2.24 5.00 -1.84
C THR A 127 1.70 6.30 -1.29
N MET A 128 0.40 6.37 -0.99
CA MET A 128 -0.24 7.54 -0.39
C MET A 128 0.28 7.82 1.03
N THR A 129 0.58 6.78 1.82
CA THR A 129 1.19 6.97 3.14
C THR A 129 2.59 7.56 3.02
N TYR A 130 3.41 7.04 2.11
CA TYR A 130 4.73 7.60 1.84
C TYR A 130 4.63 9.07 1.38
N ASP A 131 3.77 9.35 0.44
CA ASP A 131 3.53 10.69 -0.09
C ASP A 131 3.06 11.67 0.99
N LEU A 132 2.09 11.27 1.81
CA LEU A 132 1.58 12.05 2.92
C LEU A 132 2.70 12.40 3.91
N LEU A 133 3.44 11.40 4.38
CA LEU A 133 4.50 11.60 5.36
C LEU A 133 5.69 12.38 4.78
N SER A 134 5.95 12.28 3.49
CA SER A 134 6.99 13.04 2.80
C SER A 134 6.64 14.54 2.69
N LYS A 135 5.37 14.87 2.50
CA LYS A 135 4.89 16.24 2.22
C LYS A 135 4.39 16.96 3.49
N ARG A 136 3.87 16.22 4.48
CA ARG A 136 3.26 16.77 5.70
C ARG A 136 4.10 16.47 6.93
N ARG A 137 5.02 17.40 7.21
CA ARG A 137 5.95 17.31 8.34
C ARG A 137 5.25 17.23 9.68
N ASP A 138 4.15 17.95 9.84
CA ASP A 138 3.32 17.94 11.03
C ASP A 138 2.76 16.55 11.35
N ILE A 139 2.24 15.86 10.33
CA ILE A 139 1.71 14.49 10.45
C ILE A 139 2.87 13.50 10.73
N LEU A 140 3.96 13.63 10.00
CA LEU A 140 5.15 12.77 10.19
C LEU A 140 5.66 12.87 11.63
N ASP A 141 5.82 14.07 12.16
CA ASP A 141 6.36 14.29 13.50
C ASP A 141 5.41 13.76 14.59
N ALA A 142 4.08 13.88 14.39
CA ALA A 142 3.09 13.28 15.29
C ALA A 142 3.21 11.73 15.34
N TRP A 143 3.40 11.08 14.18
CA TRP A 143 3.57 9.62 14.14
C TRP A 143 4.95 9.17 14.66
N ARG A 144 6.02 9.93 14.44
CA ARG A 144 7.34 9.72 15.06
C ARG A 144 7.31 9.76 16.59
N GLN A 145 6.53 10.66 17.15
CA GLN A 145 6.35 10.74 18.62
C GLN A 145 5.60 9.53 19.15
N ARG A 146 4.67 8.98 18.37
CA ARG A 146 3.89 7.79 18.75
C ARG A 146 4.69 6.50 18.71
N PHE A 147 5.68 6.40 17.81
CA PHE A 147 6.51 5.21 17.63
C PHE A 147 7.87 5.42 18.29
N SER A 148 8.03 4.97 19.56
CA SER A 148 9.30 5.01 20.25
C SER A 148 10.32 4.03 19.67
N TYR A 149 9.84 2.87 19.20
CA TYR A 149 10.62 1.82 18.53
C TYR A 149 9.79 1.22 17.40
N ILE A 150 10.44 0.82 16.32
CA ILE A 150 9.83 0.14 15.18
C ILE A 150 10.53 -1.22 15.04
N LEU A 151 9.73 -2.30 15.12
CA LEU A 151 10.21 -3.67 14.95
C LEU A 151 9.59 -4.23 13.68
N ILE A 152 10.43 -4.76 12.80
CA ILE A 152 10.02 -5.33 11.52
C ILE A 152 10.50 -6.77 11.46
N ASP A 153 9.54 -7.65 11.21
CA ASP A 153 9.77 -9.07 10.94
C ASP A 153 9.77 -9.30 9.42
N GLU A 154 10.55 -10.27 8.94
CA GLU A 154 10.70 -10.61 7.53
C GLU A 154 11.11 -9.40 6.67
N PHE A 155 12.15 -8.69 7.12
CA PHE A 155 12.60 -7.45 6.45
C PHE A 155 13.00 -7.67 4.98
N GLN A 156 13.42 -8.87 4.60
CA GLN A 156 13.78 -9.21 3.22
C GLN A 156 12.56 -9.16 2.26
N ASP A 157 11.34 -9.24 2.77
CA ASP A 157 10.11 -9.29 1.96
C ASP A 157 9.48 -7.91 1.73
N ILE A 158 10.08 -6.84 2.29
CA ILE A 158 9.52 -5.50 2.14
C ILE A 158 9.86 -4.90 0.77
N ASN A 159 8.90 -4.15 0.20
CA ASN A 159 9.12 -3.40 -1.02
C ASN A 159 9.74 -2.01 -0.75
N LEU A 160 10.13 -1.32 -1.84
CA LEU A 160 10.82 -0.03 -1.75
C LEU A 160 9.99 1.06 -1.08
N VAL A 161 8.67 1.11 -1.32
CA VAL A 161 7.77 2.10 -0.70
C VAL A 161 7.68 1.88 0.81
N GLN A 162 7.54 0.63 1.25
CA GLN A 162 7.53 0.27 2.66
C GLN A 162 8.85 0.68 3.33
N TYR A 163 9.98 0.35 2.71
CA TYR A 163 11.30 0.72 3.20
C TYR A 163 11.45 2.24 3.36
N LYS A 164 11.14 3.02 2.32
CA LYS A 164 11.19 4.49 2.38
C LYS A 164 10.29 5.07 3.46
N THR A 165 9.09 4.52 3.63
CA THR A 165 8.16 4.98 4.67
C THR A 165 8.70 4.71 6.08
N ILE A 166 9.31 3.52 6.29
CA ILE A 166 9.97 3.18 7.55
C ILE A 166 11.11 4.15 7.84
N GLN A 167 11.96 4.45 6.86
CA GLN A 167 13.05 5.41 7.02
C GLN A 167 12.53 6.78 7.47
N LEU A 168 11.43 7.27 6.89
CA LEU A 168 10.81 8.52 7.33
C LEU A 168 10.37 8.43 8.79
N LEU A 169 9.70 7.36 9.19
CA LEU A 169 9.18 7.20 10.55
C LEU A 169 10.29 7.00 11.60
N ALA A 170 11.34 6.27 11.26
CA ALA A 170 12.45 5.99 12.18
C ALA A 170 13.38 7.19 12.40
N ALA A 171 13.52 8.08 11.41
CA ALA A 171 14.39 9.25 11.53
C ALA A 171 13.85 10.28 12.54
N PRO A 172 14.71 11.03 13.24
CA PRO A 172 16.17 10.97 13.22
C PRO A 172 16.75 9.94 14.19
N LYS A 173 15.93 9.30 15.03
CA LYS A 173 16.39 8.43 16.13
C LYS A 173 16.98 7.10 15.65
N ASN A 174 16.55 6.64 14.45
CA ASN A 174 16.91 5.33 13.88
C ASN A 174 16.65 4.16 14.85
N ASN A 175 15.57 4.25 15.61
CA ASN A 175 15.14 3.26 16.61
C ASN A 175 14.44 2.06 15.94
N LEU A 176 15.12 1.46 14.98
CA LEU A 176 14.65 0.39 14.12
C LEU A 176 15.30 -0.93 14.53
N PHE A 177 14.51 -1.97 14.70
CA PHE A 177 14.94 -3.35 14.91
C PHE A 177 14.35 -4.23 13.80
N ILE A 178 15.20 -4.95 13.09
CA ILE A 178 14.83 -5.76 11.92
C ILE A 178 15.30 -7.20 12.08
N VAL A 179 14.46 -8.13 11.66
CA VAL A 179 14.72 -9.57 11.65
C VAL A 179 14.38 -10.16 10.29
#